data_09a40343991881d092dec0eb991359fa
#
_entry.id   09a40343991881d092dec0eb991359fa
#
_cell.length_a   1.000
_cell.length_b   1.000
_cell.length_c   1.000
_cell.angle_alpha   90.00
_cell.angle_beta   90.00
_cell.angle_gamma   90.00
#
_symmetry.space_group_name_H-M   'P 1'
#
loop_
_entity.id
_entity.type
_entity.pdbx_description
1 polymer ?
#
loop_
_entity_poly.entity_id
_entity_poly.type
_entity_poly.pdbx_seq_one_letter_code
_entity_poly.pdbx_strand_id
1 'polypeptide(L)'
;MPRKGPATKRQILPDPKFNSKVLARFINKVMLCGKKSVAEQITYSALDIVGEKTGRDAMDIFSQALSNAMPLVEVRPRRVGGATYQVPMEVRPDRRQAMAMRWLINFARARAGRSMEEKLAAELMDAANNQGPSIKKREDTHKMAEANKAFAHYRW
;
A
#
# COMPACT_ATOMS: atom_id res chain seq x y z
N MET A 1 -17.77 5.79 16.63
CA MET A 1 -17.53 6.59 15.40
C MET A 1 -17.84 8.05 15.71
N PRO A 2 -17.00 9.01 15.31
CA PRO A 2 -17.30 10.41 15.54
C PRO A 2 -18.53 10.85 14.73
N ARG A 3 -19.51 11.47 15.39
CA ARG A 3 -20.76 11.89 14.74
C ARG A 3 -20.67 13.27 14.09
N LYS A 4 -19.75 14.14 14.56
CA LYS A 4 -19.65 15.56 14.14
C LYS A 4 -18.52 15.84 13.16
N GLY A 5 -17.77 14.85 12.70
CA GLY A 5 -16.66 15.07 11.75
C GLY A 5 -15.71 13.87 11.67
N PRO A 6 -14.71 13.94 10.79
CA PRO A 6 -13.68 12.91 10.72
C PRO A 6 -12.82 12.91 11.99
N ALA A 7 -12.36 11.71 12.39
CA ALA A 7 -11.44 11.59 13.51
C ALA A 7 -10.13 12.37 13.24
N THR A 8 -9.59 13.03 14.26
CA THR A 8 -8.30 13.72 14.17
C THR A 8 -7.19 12.75 13.83
N LYS A 9 -6.37 13.09 12.85
CA LYS A 9 -5.21 12.26 12.47
C LYS A 9 -4.14 12.38 13.54
N ARG A 10 -3.74 11.25 14.14
CA ARG A 10 -2.62 11.22 15.09
C ARG A 10 -1.31 11.52 14.38
N GLN A 11 -0.47 12.32 15.00
CA GLN A 11 0.90 12.53 14.52
C GLN A 11 1.73 11.28 14.81
N ILE A 12 2.45 10.81 13.79
CA ILE A 12 3.35 9.67 13.90
C ILE A 12 4.78 10.21 13.89
N LEU A 13 5.57 9.80 14.86
CA LEU A 13 7.01 10.09 14.90
C LEU A 13 7.70 9.35 13.74
N PRO A 14 8.75 9.94 13.16
CA PRO A 14 9.55 9.27 12.15
C PRO A 14 10.23 8.02 12.73
N ASP A 15 10.56 7.09 11.86
CA ASP A 15 11.29 5.88 12.22
C ASP A 15 12.72 6.24 12.71
N PRO A 16 13.21 5.62 13.81
CA PRO A 16 14.51 5.98 14.39
C PRO A 16 15.70 5.57 13.50
N LYS A 17 15.63 4.48 12.73
CA LYS A 17 16.74 3.98 11.89
C LYS A 17 16.91 4.82 10.62
N PHE A 18 15.80 5.15 9.93
CA PHE A 18 15.80 5.82 8.62
C PHE A 18 15.19 7.23 8.65
N ASN A 19 14.77 7.73 9.81
CA ASN A 19 14.11 9.03 9.99
C ASN A 19 12.94 9.28 9.01
N SER A 20 12.22 8.24 8.64
CA SER A 20 11.14 8.27 7.64
C SER A 20 9.76 8.08 8.28
N LYS A 21 8.87 9.08 8.12
CA LYS A 21 7.46 8.98 8.54
C LYS A 21 6.68 7.95 7.73
N VAL A 22 7.07 7.74 6.47
CA VAL A 22 6.42 6.78 5.57
C VAL A 22 6.73 5.36 6.03
N LEU A 23 8.00 5.09 6.38
CA LEU A 23 8.43 3.80 6.92
C LEU A 23 7.75 3.51 8.27
N ALA A 24 7.67 4.51 9.16
CA ALA A 24 6.95 4.35 10.43
C ALA A 24 5.47 3.98 10.24
N ARG A 25 4.79 4.57 9.23
CA ARG A 25 3.42 4.18 8.85
C ARG A 25 3.36 2.76 8.30
N PHE A 26 4.36 2.36 7.53
CA PHE A 26 4.44 1.01 6.96
C PHE A 26 4.61 -0.03 8.07
N ILE A 27 5.53 0.17 9.01
CA ILE A 27 5.75 -0.66 10.19
C ILE A 27 4.44 -0.83 11.00
N ASN A 28 3.73 0.27 11.23
CA ASN A 28 2.44 0.22 11.93
C ASN A 28 1.37 -0.60 11.18
N LYS A 29 1.49 -0.76 9.86
CA LYS A 29 0.60 -1.63 9.07
C LYS A 29 1.08 -3.08 9.01
N VAL A 30 2.36 -3.33 9.12
CA VAL A 30 2.93 -4.68 9.26
C VAL A 30 2.58 -5.25 10.63
N MET A 31 2.49 -4.40 11.64
CA MET A 31 2.22 -4.81 13.02
C MET A 31 0.89 -5.58 13.15
N LEU A 32 0.93 -6.69 13.90
CA LEU A 32 -0.21 -7.48 14.32
C LEU A 32 -0.26 -7.55 15.85
N CYS A 33 -1.46 -7.53 16.41
CA CYS A 33 -1.69 -7.66 17.87
C CYS A 33 -0.87 -6.70 18.74
N GLY A 34 -0.53 -5.50 18.22
CA GLY A 34 0.25 -4.50 18.95
C GLY A 34 1.74 -4.82 19.10
N LYS A 35 2.26 -5.89 18.49
CA LYS A 35 3.67 -6.30 18.57
C LYS A 35 4.55 -5.44 17.67
N LYS A 36 4.85 -4.21 18.10
CA LYS A 36 5.56 -3.22 17.29
C LYS A 36 7.03 -3.59 17.07
N SER A 37 7.75 -4.05 18.10
CA SER A 37 9.15 -4.45 17.99
C SER A 37 9.37 -5.56 16.95
N VAL A 38 8.47 -6.54 16.90
CA VAL A 38 8.52 -7.61 15.90
C VAL A 38 8.29 -7.06 14.48
N ALA A 39 7.36 -6.11 14.32
CA ALA A 39 7.11 -5.48 13.02
C ALA A 39 8.30 -4.61 12.56
N GLU A 40 8.97 -3.93 13.47
CA GLU A 40 10.21 -3.19 13.21
C GLU A 40 11.32 -4.13 12.74
N GLN A 41 11.56 -5.20 13.49
CA GLN A 41 12.56 -6.22 13.14
C GLN A 41 12.30 -6.81 11.75
N ILE A 42 11.07 -7.28 11.47
CA ILE A 42 10.70 -7.83 10.16
C ILE A 42 10.97 -6.81 9.04
N THR A 43 10.61 -5.55 9.27
CA THR A 43 10.76 -4.52 8.24
C THR A 43 12.21 -4.17 8.00
N TYR A 44 13.02 -4.04 9.06
CA TYR A 44 14.45 -3.75 8.93
C TYR A 44 15.21 -4.90 8.29
N SER A 45 14.98 -6.13 8.73
CA SER A 45 15.60 -7.31 8.11
C SER A 45 15.22 -7.44 6.64
N ALA A 46 13.95 -7.15 6.28
CA ALA A 46 13.53 -7.15 4.89
C ALA A 46 14.26 -6.08 4.06
N LEU A 47 14.45 -4.88 4.58
CA LEU A 47 15.19 -3.82 3.90
C LEU A 47 16.68 -4.16 3.78
N ASP A 48 17.28 -4.74 4.81
CA ASP A 48 18.68 -5.20 4.75
C ASP A 48 18.86 -6.27 3.65
N ILE A 49 17.95 -7.26 3.54
CA ILE A 49 17.93 -8.26 2.46
C ILE A 49 17.78 -7.60 1.07
N VAL A 50 16.92 -6.58 0.96
CA VAL A 50 16.74 -5.83 -0.29
C VAL A 50 18.04 -5.13 -0.70
N GLY A 51 18.71 -4.46 0.24
CA GLY A 51 19.99 -3.80 0.01
C GLY A 51 21.08 -4.76 -0.42
N GLU A 52 21.21 -5.90 0.27
CA GLU A 52 22.20 -6.95 -0.07
C GLU A 52 21.98 -7.54 -1.47
N LYS A 53 20.72 -7.86 -1.81
CA LYS A 53 20.41 -8.50 -3.09
C LYS A 53 20.49 -7.57 -4.30
N THR A 54 20.18 -6.28 -4.10
CA THR A 54 20.11 -5.33 -5.22
C THR A 54 21.33 -4.45 -5.34
N GLY A 55 22.15 -4.34 -4.30
CA GLY A 55 23.30 -3.44 -4.23
C GLY A 55 22.92 -1.95 -4.29
N ARG A 56 21.64 -1.61 -4.10
CA ARG A 56 21.09 -0.24 -4.10
C ARG A 56 20.61 0.15 -2.72
N ASP A 57 20.39 1.45 -2.50
CA ASP A 57 19.79 1.90 -1.25
C ASP A 57 18.40 1.26 -1.07
N ALA A 58 18.22 0.58 0.04
CA ALA A 58 16.97 -0.10 0.38
C ALA A 58 15.78 0.87 0.52
N MET A 59 16.04 2.11 0.95
CA MET A 59 15.00 3.14 1.08
C MET A 59 14.53 3.66 -0.29
N ASP A 60 15.43 3.74 -1.27
CA ASP A 60 15.07 4.10 -2.63
C ASP A 60 14.17 3.03 -3.26
N ILE A 61 14.54 1.75 -3.09
CA ILE A 61 13.74 0.62 -3.59
C ILE A 61 12.38 0.58 -2.91
N PHE A 62 12.32 0.79 -1.60
CA PHE A 62 11.06 0.88 -0.85
C PHE A 62 10.17 2.02 -1.38
N SER A 63 10.75 3.19 -1.60
CA SER A 63 10.03 4.36 -2.12
C SER A 63 9.53 4.13 -3.54
N GLN A 64 10.33 3.51 -4.39
CA GLN A 64 9.99 3.11 -5.74
C GLN A 64 8.87 2.05 -5.75
N ALA A 65 8.99 1.00 -4.95
CA ALA A 65 7.98 -0.05 -4.82
C ALA A 65 6.62 0.53 -4.37
N LEU A 66 6.66 1.42 -3.37
CA LEU A 66 5.46 2.08 -2.87
C LEU A 66 4.82 2.96 -3.94
N SER A 67 5.61 3.77 -4.65
CA SER A 67 5.14 4.64 -5.74
C SER A 67 4.51 3.81 -6.87
N ASN A 68 5.17 2.74 -7.28
CA ASN A 68 4.68 1.84 -8.33
C ASN A 68 3.37 1.15 -7.95
N ALA A 69 3.16 0.83 -6.67
CA ALA A 69 1.95 0.19 -6.19
C ALA A 69 0.77 1.16 -5.94
N MET A 70 0.99 2.48 -5.99
CA MET A 70 -0.06 3.47 -5.71
C MET A 70 -1.08 3.56 -6.86
N PRO A 71 -2.40 3.35 -6.60
CA PRO A 71 -3.43 3.56 -7.60
C PRO A 71 -3.78 5.05 -7.74
N LEU A 72 -4.01 5.51 -8.96
CA LEU A 72 -4.48 6.86 -9.25
C LEU A 72 -5.99 6.96 -9.17
N VAL A 73 -6.70 5.91 -9.59
CA VAL A 73 -8.15 5.83 -9.65
C VAL A 73 -8.65 4.56 -8.98
N GLU A 74 -9.83 4.62 -8.40
CA GLU A 74 -10.57 3.48 -7.86
C GLU A 74 -12.05 3.57 -8.25
N VAL A 75 -12.76 2.47 -8.19
CA VAL A 75 -14.22 2.47 -8.34
C VAL A 75 -14.88 2.49 -6.96
N ARG A 76 -15.94 3.27 -6.84
CA ARG A 76 -16.76 3.30 -5.61
C ARG A 76 -18.23 3.04 -5.96
N PRO A 77 -18.92 2.22 -5.17
CA PRO A 77 -20.33 2.00 -5.37
C PRO A 77 -21.11 3.28 -5.01
N ARG A 78 -21.99 3.72 -5.91
CA ARG A 78 -22.95 4.80 -5.71
C ARG A 78 -24.34 4.28 -6.02
N ARG A 79 -25.30 4.58 -5.15
CA ARG A 79 -26.69 4.18 -5.33
C ARG A 79 -27.46 5.34 -5.97
N VAL A 80 -27.99 5.12 -7.16
CA VAL A 80 -28.78 6.09 -7.92
C VAL A 80 -30.07 5.44 -8.36
N GLY A 81 -31.23 5.98 -7.98
CA GLY A 81 -32.53 5.47 -8.37
C GLY A 81 -32.80 3.98 -8.03
N GLY A 82 -32.20 3.48 -6.92
CA GLY A 82 -32.34 2.08 -6.49
C GLY A 82 -31.29 1.11 -7.07
N ALA A 83 -30.59 1.46 -8.15
CA ALA A 83 -29.48 0.67 -8.70
C ALA A 83 -28.13 1.12 -8.14
N THR A 84 -27.18 0.19 -8.00
CA THR A 84 -25.82 0.48 -7.54
C THR A 84 -24.85 0.47 -8.71
N TYR A 85 -24.23 1.63 -8.97
CA TYR A 85 -23.25 1.82 -10.03
C TYR A 85 -21.84 1.88 -9.45
N GLN A 86 -20.88 1.31 -10.17
CA GLN A 86 -19.46 1.43 -9.84
C GLN A 86 -18.88 2.69 -10.48
N VAL A 87 -18.73 3.75 -9.69
CA VAL A 87 -18.32 5.06 -10.20
C VAL A 87 -16.80 5.22 -10.06
N PRO A 88 -16.06 5.50 -11.14
CA PRO A 88 -14.63 5.76 -11.06
C PRO A 88 -14.37 7.10 -10.39
N MET A 89 -13.46 7.10 -9.43
CA MET A 89 -13.06 8.29 -8.67
C MET A 89 -11.56 8.35 -8.52
N GLU A 90 -11.02 9.56 -8.53
CA GLU A 90 -9.62 9.80 -8.20
C GLU A 90 -9.35 9.49 -6.72
N VAL A 91 -8.24 8.82 -6.44
CA VAL A 91 -7.85 8.46 -5.07
C VAL A 91 -7.05 9.59 -4.45
N ARG A 92 -7.42 10.05 -3.25
CA ARG A 92 -6.66 11.06 -2.51
C ARG A 92 -5.25 10.55 -2.16
N PRO A 93 -4.22 11.42 -2.12
CA PRO A 93 -2.82 11.01 -1.87
C PRO A 93 -2.62 10.13 -0.64
N ASP A 94 -3.22 10.50 0.50
CA ASP A 94 -3.13 9.71 1.75
C ASP A 94 -3.70 8.29 1.56
N ARG A 95 -4.78 8.18 0.79
CA ARG A 95 -5.43 6.89 0.54
C ARG A 95 -4.64 6.06 -0.47
N ARG A 96 -4.03 6.68 -1.50
CA ARG A 96 -3.14 5.99 -2.46
C ARG A 96 -2.03 5.27 -1.70
N GLN A 97 -1.33 6.00 -0.84
CA GLN A 97 -0.26 5.46 -0.01
C GLN A 97 -0.76 4.33 0.91
N ALA A 98 -1.92 4.53 1.57
CA ALA A 98 -2.49 3.54 2.46
C ALA A 98 -2.91 2.25 1.73
N MET A 99 -3.39 2.35 0.49
CA MET A 99 -3.76 1.20 -0.35
C MET A 99 -2.51 0.45 -0.82
N ALA A 100 -1.50 1.15 -1.32
CA ALA A 100 -0.24 0.55 -1.75
C ALA A 100 0.44 -0.24 -0.61
N MET A 101 0.57 0.36 0.58
CA MET A 101 1.12 -0.34 1.75
C MET A 101 0.33 -1.60 2.10
N ARG A 102 -1.00 -1.54 2.05
CA ARG A 102 -1.86 -2.69 2.35
C ARG A 102 -1.67 -3.81 1.33
N TRP A 103 -1.57 -3.48 0.05
CA TRP A 103 -1.38 -4.47 -0.99
C TRP A 103 -0.01 -5.15 -0.86
N LEU A 104 1.06 -4.38 -0.73
CA LEU A 104 2.42 -4.90 -0.53
C LEU A 104 2.46 -5.87 0.66
N ILE A 105 1.89 -5.51 1.80
CA ILE A 105 1.90 -6.34 3.00
C ILE A 105 1.04 -7.60 2.82
N ASN A 106 -0.16 -7.46 2.26
CA ASN A 106 -1.06 -8.61 2.09
C ASN A 106 -0.50 -9.62 1.09
N PHE A 107 0.05 -9.16 -0.01
CA PHE A 107 0.65 -10.06 -1.00
C PHE A 107 1.98 -10.65 -0.51
N ALA A 108 2.78 -9.90 0.25
CA ALA A 108 3.94 -10.47 0.94
C ALA A 108 3.52 -11.61 1.88
N ARG A 109 2.46 -11.44 2.67
CA ARG A 109 1.93 -12.51 3.54
C ARG A 109 1.45 -13.74 2.78
N ALA A 110 0.86 -13.53 1.60
CA ALA A 110 0.34 -14.60 0.75
C ALA A 110 1.43 -15.37 -0.02
N ARG A 111 2.64 -14.82 -0.13
CA ARG A 111 3.76 -15.49 -0.80
C ARG A 111 4.16 -16.78 -0.09
N ALA A 112 4.60 -17.76 -0.88
CA ALA A 112 5.37 -18.90 -0.36
C ALA A 112 6.75 -18.43 0.11
N GLY A 113 7.28 -19.01 1.17
CA GLY A 113 8.59 -18.68 1.71
C GLY A 113 8.67 -19.01 3.20
N ARG A 114 9.89 -19.02 3.75
CA ARG A 114 10.16 -19.40 5.14
C ARG A 114 9.75 -18.30 6.13
N SER A 115 10.30 -17.09 5.94
CA SER A 115 10.09 -15.98 6.87
C SER A 115 9.29 -14.84 6.24
N MET A 116 8.66 -14.03 7.07
CA MET A 116 7.96 -12.83 6.60
C MET A 116 8.94 -11.78 6.04
N GLU A 117 10.16 -11.75 6.54
CA GLU A 117 11.25 -10.87 6.10
C GLU A 117 11.61 -11.13 4.64
N GLU A 118 11.86 -12.40 4.29
CA GLU A 118 12.17 -12.85 2.92
C GLU A 118 10.99 -12.57 1.97
N LYS A 119 9.77 -12.87 2.41
CA LYS A 119 8.54 -12.63 1.63
C LYS A 119 8.33 -11.15 1.34
N LEU A 120 8.55 -10.30 2.35
CA LEU A 120 8.41 -8.85 2.21
C LEU A 120 9.50 -8.28 1.31
N ALA A 121 10.75 -8.71 1.48
CA ALA A 121 11.87 -8.30 0.63
C ALA A 121 11.60 -8.65 -0.84
N ALA A 122 11.16 -9.88 -1.12
CA ALA A 122 10.83 -10.32 -2.48
C ALA A 122 9.70 -9.48 -3.10
N GLU A 123 8.62 -9.20 -2.33
CA GLU A 123 7.52 -8.38 -2.82
C GLU A 123 7.94 -6.94 -3.11
N LEU A 124 8.81 -6.35 -2.28
CA LEU A 124 9.34 -5.01 -2.50
C LEU A 124 10.22 -4.93 -3.75
N MET A 125 11.09 -5.91 -3.96
CA MET A 125 11.94 -5.96 -5.17
C MET A 125 11.11 -6.11 -6.45
N ASP A 126 10.12 -7.02 -6.45
CA ASP A 126 9.24 -7.20 -7.60
C ASP A 126 8.44 -5.94 -7.89
N ALA A 127 7.85 -5.32 -6.86
CA ALA A 127 7.08 -4.09 -7.01
C ALA A 127 7.93 -2.90 -7.48
N ALA A 128 9.19 -2.80 -7.04
CA ALA A 128 10.13 -1.80 -7.55
C ALA A 128 10.39 -1.96 -9.05
N ASN A 129 10.43 -3.21 -9.53
CA ASN A 129 10.59 -3.55 -10.95
C ASN A 129 9.27 -3.55 -11.74
N ASN A 130 8.18 -2.99 -11.20
CA ASN A 130 6.83 -3.01 -11.78
C ASN A 130 6.31 -4.44 -12.07
N GLN A 131 6.65 -5.39 -11.22
CA GLN A 131 6.22 -6.77 -11.30
C GLN A 131 5.50 -7.22 -10.02
N GLY A 132 4.92 -8.40 -10.06
CA GLY A 132 4.31 -9.01 -8.88
C GLY A 132 2.82 -8.70 -8.67
N PRO A 133 2.22 -9.36 -7.68
CA PRO A 133 0.79 -9.32 -7.45
C PRO A 133 0.27 -7.95 -6.97
N SER A 134 1.11 -7.16 -6.28
CA SER A 134 0.74 -5.80 -5.87
C SER A 134 0.55 -4.88 -7.07
N ILE A 135 1.41 -4.98 -8.07
CA ILE A 135 1.32 -4.20 -9.30
C ILE A 135 0.12 -4.66 -10.13
N LYS A 136 -0.06 -5.97 -10.27
CA LYS A 136 -1.25 -6.53 -10.92
C LYS A 136 -2.55 -6.02 -10.30
N LYS A 137 -2.60 -5.94 -8.96
CA LYS A 137 -3.77 -5.39 -8.25
C LYS A 137 -4.03 -3.92 -8.57
N ARG A 138 -2.98 -3.10 -8.70
CA ARG A 138 -3.09 -1.72 -9.17
C ARG A 138 -3.68 -1.66 -10.58
N GLU A 139 -3.13 -2.46 -11.50
CA GLU A 139 -3.59 -2.51 -12.89
C GLU A 139 -5.04 -2.97 -13.00
N ASP A 140 -5.43 -4.01 -12.27
CA ASP A 140 -6.81 -4.49 -12.22
C ASP A 140 -7.76 -3.40 -11.70
N THR A 141 -7.31 -2.62 -10.71
CA THR A 141 -8.08 -1.49 -10.17
C THR A 141 -8.24 -0.39 -11.22
N HIS A 142 -7.18 -0.08 -11.97
CA HIS A 142 -7.23 0.90 -13.07
C HIS A 142 -8.11 0.40 -14.23
N LYS A 143 -8.00 -0.87 -14.64
CA LYS A 143 -8.85 -1.48 -15.67
C LYS A 143 -10.34 -1.45 -15.27
N MET A 144 -10.64 -1.75 -14.01
CA MET A 144 -12.02 -1.63 -13.51
C MET A 144 -12.54 -0.20 -13.58
N ALA A 145 -11.71 0.79 -13.25
CA ALA A 145 -12.10 2.20 -13.33
C ALA A 145 -12.30 2.65 -14.79
N GLU A 146 -11.48 2.17 -15.71
CA GLU A 146 -11.61 2.46 -17.12
C GLU A 146 -12.87 1.82 -17.73
N ALA A 147 -13.15 0.54 -17.43
CA ALA A 147 -14.35 -0.15 -17.88
C ALA A 147 -15.65 0.52 -17.40
N ASN A 148 -15.61 1.17 -16.23
CA ASN A 148 -16.74 1.90 -15.67
C ASN A 148 -16.74 3.41 -15.99
N LYS A 149 -15.90 3.87 -16.93
CA LYS A 149 -15.76 5.29 -17.29
C LYS A 149 -17.07 5.95 -17.71
N ALA A 150 -17.97 5.19 -18.32
CA ALA A 150 -19.29 5.67 -18.70
C ALA A 150 -20.13 6.19 -17.53
N PHE A 151 -19.89 5.69 -16.30
CA PHE A 151 -20.60 6.12 -15.09
C PHE A 151 -19.92 7.28 -14.35
N ALA A 152 -18.87 7.89 -14.93
CA ALA A 152 -18.15 8.98 -14.29
C ALA A 152 -19.02 10.22 -14.02
N HIS A 153 -20.10 10.42 -14.79
CA HIS A 153 -21.05 11.52 -14.60
C HIS A 153 -21.88 11.41 -13.30
N TYR A 154 -21.93 10.24 -12.67
CA TYR A 154 -22.51 10.07 -11.32
C TYR A 154 -21.54 10.45 -10.18
N ARG A 155 -20.44 11.12 -10.49
CA ARG A 155 -19.46 11.65 -9.53
C ARG A 155 -19.94 12.97 -8.96
N TRP A 156 -20.51 12.95 -7.78
CA TRP A 156 -20.97 14.11 -6.99
C TRP A 156 -20.61 13.94 -5.52
#